data_147501ce04a53593e4e7a4d0a9bd2b49
#
_entry.id   147501ce04a53593e4e7a4d0a9bd2b49
#
_cell.length_a   1.000
_cell.length_b   1.000
_cell.length_c   1.000
_cell.angle_alpha   90.00
_cell.angle_beta   90.00
_cell.angle_gamma   90.00
#
_symmetry.space_group_name_H-M   'P 1'
#
loop_
_entity.id
_entity.type
_entity.pdbx_description
1 polymer ?
#
loop_
_entity_poly.entity_id
_entity_poly.type
_entity_poly.pdbx_seq_one_letter_code
_entity_poly.pdbx_strand_id
1 'polypeptide(L)'
;KKYNKHIEYYIPCRYNEGYGISLKGIDYAKANNFSLIIALDCGISAINQIDYANENNIDFIICDHHTPSNEIPKATAVLNPKQDNCNYPYKELSGCGVGFKLIHAFCMQNDIALSEITEYLDLLTISIGADIVPMTGENRVFSFYGLKQINSNPRNGIKALMEIANKTSNLSVSDVVFGIAPRINAAGRIEHAKKAVEILVENDYEKAKNLAISIEENNLTRRGLDKNITEEALEMIDKTKKSTVVFSENWHKGVVGIVASRLIETHYKPTIVLSENNGILTGSARSVHDFDLYKAISKCAHLCEKFGGHKYAAGLSIKKDNLDEFIIQFE
;
A
#
# COMPACT_ATOMS: atom_id res chain seq x y z
N LYS A 1 20.98 -7.84 1.42
CA LYS A 1 22.06 -8.17 2.38
C LYS A 1 22.92 -9.37 1.96
N LYS A 2 22.42 -10.26 1.09
CA LYS A 2 23.19 -11.43 0.62
C LYS A 2 24.46 -11.03 -0.14
N TYR A 3 24.37 -10.00 -0.97
CA TYR A 3 25.47 -9.53 -1.84
C TYR A 3 26.09 -8.19 -1.41
N ASN A 4 25.39 -7.44 -0.54
CA ASN A 4 25.88 -6.18 0.01
C ASN A 4 25.51 -6.08 1.49
N LYS A 5 26.48 -5.71 2.36
CA LYS A 5 26.26 -5.56 3.80
C LYS A 5 25.74 -4.16 4.18
N HIS A 6 25.90 -3.17 3.30
CA HIS A 6 25.48 -1.77 3.53
C HIS A 6 24.09 -1.51 2.93
N ILE A 7 23.10 -2.32 3.33
CA ILE A 7 21.70 -2.17 2.92
C ILE A 7 20.84 -2.06 4.15
N GLU A 8 20.04 -0.99 4.16
CA GLU A 8 18.98 -0.77 5.15
C GLU A 8 17.63 -0.63 4.45
N TYR A 9 16.56 -0.73 5.22
CA TYR A 9 15.22 -0.42 4.72
C TYR A 9 14.65 0.75 5.50
N TYR A 10 13.89 1.58 4.81
CA TYR A 10 13.15 2.70 5.38
C TYR A 10 11.68 2.56 5.02
N ILE A 11 10.80 2.73 6.00
CA ILE A 11 9.36 2.71 5.79
C ILE A 11 8.81 4.04 6.30
N PRO A 12 8.25 4.89 5.43
CA PRO A 12 7.68 6.16 5.85
C PRO A 12 6.54 5.98 6.85
N CYS A 13 6.52 6.82 7.88
CA CYS A 13 5.42 6.84 8.83
C CYS A 13 4.17 7.45 8.18
N ARG A 14 3.15 6.66 7.97
CA ARG A 14 1.87 7.11 7.36
C ARG A 14 1.28 8.36 8.03
N TYR A 15 1.50 8.51 9.33
CA TYR A 15 0.92 9.60 10.13
C TYR A 15 1.67 10.92 9.97
N ASN A 16 3.00 10.86 9.88
CA ASN A 16 3.88 12.03 9.90
C ASN A 16 4.47 12.36 8.53
N GLU A 17 4.52 11.39 7.60
CA GLU A 17 5.20 11.51 6.31
C GLU A 17 4.25 11.27 5.13
N GLY A 18 3.15 10.56 5.37
CA GLY A 18 2.21 10.17 4.32
C GLY A 18 2.59 8.86 3.63
N TYR A 19 2.05 8.67 2.44
CA TYR A 19 2.33 7.51 1.59
C TYR A 19 3.41 7.81 0.56
N GLY A 20 4.13 6.77 0.14
CA GLY A 20 5.11 6.85 -0.94
C GLY A 20 6.47 7.39 -0.47
N ILE A 21 7.21 8.01 -1.39
CA ILE A 21 8.53 8.57 -1.09
C ILE A 21 8.39 9.81 -0.22
N SER A 22 9.09 9.86 0.92
CA SER A 22 9.11 11.01 1.82
C SER A 22 10.45 11.76 1.75
N LEU A 23 10.42 13.08 1.94
CA LEU A 23 11.64 13.88 2.06
C LEU A 23 12.48 13.42 3.26
N LYS A 24 11.84 13.03 4.38
CA LYS A 24 12.55 12.49 5.55
C LYS A 24 13.32 11.20 5.23
N GLY A 25 12.77 10.34 4.35
CA GLY A 25 13.47 9.15 3.89
C GLY A 25 14.72 9.49 3.08
N ILE A 26 14.66 10.55 2.28
CA ILE A 26 15.82 11.07 1.52
C ILE A 26 16.85 11.69 2.47
N ASP A 27 16.40 12.49 3.45
CA ASP A 27 17.27 13.06 4.48
C ASP A 27 17.95 11.98 5.32
N TYR A 28 17.22 10.90 5.64
CA TYR A 28 17.79 9.74 6.32
C TYR A 28 18.90 9.08 5.49
N ALA A 29 18.67 8.88 4.20
CA ALA A 29 19.68 8.31 3.31
C ALA A 29 20.92 9.20 3.24
N LYS A 30 20.74 10.52 3.10
CA LYS A 30 21.83 11.51 3.12
C LYS A 30 22.63 11.46 4.43
N ALA A 31 21.96 11.48 5.57
CA ALA A 31 22.59 11.48 6.89
C ALA A 31 23.39 10.21 7.18
N ASN A 32 23.01 9.07 6.56
CA ASN A 32 23.66 7.78 6.71
C ASN A 32 24.58 7.41 5.52
N ASN A 33 24.89 8.38 4.64
CA ASN A 33 25.78 8.21 3.48
C ASN A 33 25.33 7.13 2.49
N PHE A 34 24.03 6.95 2.31
CA PHE A 34 23.50 6.13 1.22
C PHE A 34 23.46 6.95 -0.06
N SER A 35 23.99 6.41 -1.14
CA SER A 35 24.02 7.04 -2.47
C SER A 35 22.90 6.56 -3.39
N LEU A 36 22.18 5.50 -3.01
CA LEU A 36 21.12 4.90 -3.82
C LEU A 36 19.92 4.54 -2.95
N ILE A 37 18.73 4.92 -3.41
CA ILE A 37 17.44 4.47 -2.87
C ILE A 37 16.72 3.64 -3.93
N ILE A 38 16.25 2.46 -3.56
CA ILE A 38 15.36 1.64 -4.39
C ILE A 38 13.95 1.75 -3.78
N ALA A 39 13.07 2.49 -4.46
CA ALA A 39 11.68 2.62 -4.07
C ALA A 39 10.88 1.41 -4.60
N LEU A 40 10.12 0.77 -3.72
CA LEU A 40 9.31 -0.41 -4.05
C LEU A 40 7.83 -0.08 -3.81
N ASP A 41 6.98 -0.37 -4.79
CA ASP A 41 5.54 -0.16 -4.75
C ASP A 41 5.11 1.32 -4.62
N CYS A 42 5.98 2.23 -5.00
CA CYS A 42 5.72 3.67 -4.97
C CYS A 42 6.73 4.43 -5.82
N GLY A 43 6.41 5.70 -6.11
CA GLY A 43 7.37 6.64 -6.65
C GLY A 43 7.08 7.15 -8.05
N ILE A 44 6.19 6.50 -8.83
CA ILE A 44 5.91 6.89 -10.21
C ILE A 44 5.38 8.34 -10.37
N SER A 45 4.84 8.92 -9.32
CA SER A 45 4.33 10.30 -9.30
C SER A 45 5.14 11.22 -8.36
N ALA A 46 6.29 10.78 -7.85
CA ALA A 46 7.07 11.48 -6.83
C ALA A 46 8.09 12.47 -7.43
N ILE A 47 7.65 13.38 -8.31
CA ILE A 47 8.54 14.28 -9.07
C ILE A 47 9.37 15.15 -8.12
N ASN A 48 8.74 15.90 -7.23
CA ASN A 48 9.43 16.82 -6.32
C ASN A 48 10.41 16.10 -5.39
N GLN A 49 10.09 14.89 -4.94
CA GLN A 49 10.96 14.10 -4.09
C GLN A 49 12.19 13.60 -4.85
N ILE A 50 12.04 13.21 -6.09
CA ILE A 50 13.16 12.77 -6.94
C ILE A 50 14.04 13.95 -7.32
N ASP A 51 13.48 15.11 -7.63
CA ASP A 51 14.25 16.33 -7.86
C ASP A 51 15.09 16.70 -6.62
N TYR A 52 14.47 16.65 -5.42
CA TYR A 52 15.20 16.86 -4.17
C TYR A 52 16.31 15.81 -3.93
N ALA A 53 16.10 14.56 -4.27
CA ALA A 53 17.14 13.53 -4.16
C ALA A 53 18.31 13.82 -5.12
N ASN A 54 18.00 14.19 -6.36
CA ASN A 54 19.00 14.56 -7.38
C ASN A 54 19.85 15.75 -6.91
N GLU A 55 19.24 16.78 -6.33
CA GLU A 55 19.96 17.93 -5.75
C GLU A 55 20.90 17.51 -4.59
N ASN A 56 20.61 16.38 -3.93
CA ASN A 56 21.44 15.84 -2.84
C ASN A 56 22.36 14.69 -3.30
N ASN A 57 22.53 14.46 -4.61
CA ASN A 57 23.35 13.40 -5.18
C ASN A 57 22.97 11.99 -4.70
N ILE A 58 21.67 11.73 -4.55
CA ILE A 58 21.13 10.41 -4.21
C ILE A 58 20.39 9.86 -5.42
N ASP A 59 20.90 8.78 -5.96
CA ASP A 59 20.28 8.06 -7.06
C ASP A 59 19.01 7.36 -6.65
N PHE A 60 18.05 7.26 -7.58
CA PHE A 60 16.80 6.50 -7.35
C PHE A 60 16.57 5.46 -8.44
N ILE A 61 16.18 4.26 -7.99
CA ILE A 61 15.53 3.26 -8.84
C ILE A 61 14.08 3.12 -8.36
N ILE A 62 13.12 3.39 -9.22
CA ILE A 62 11.69 3.27 -8.92
C ILE A 62 11.17 1.94 -9.47
N CYS A 63 10.65 1.08 -8.60
CA CYS A 63 9.95 -0.15 -8.95
C CYS A 63 8.48 0.00 -8.53
N ASP A 64 7.64 0.41 -9.46
CA ASP A 64 6.25 0.75 -9.20
C ASP A 64 5.31 0.13 -10.23
N HIS A 65 4.04 -0.01 -9.91
CA HIS A 65 3.01 -0.57 -10.77
C HIS A 65 1.76 0.32 -10.87
N HIS A 66 1.74 1.43 -10.13
CA HIS A 66 0.66 2.41 -10.21
C HIS A 66 0.63 3.08 -11.59
N THR A 67 -0.53 3.61 -11.96
CA THR A 67 -0.71 4.30 -13.23
C THR A 67 0.15 5.58 -13.24
N PRO A 68 1.03 5.76 -14.22
CA PRO A 68 1.83 6.97 -14.36
C PRO A 68 0.96 8.20 -14.56
N SER A 69 1.48 9.36 -14.11
CA SER A 69 0.97 10.67 -14.51
C SER A 69 1.54 11.08 -15.88
N ASN A 70 1.15 12.25 -16.38
CA ASN A 70 1.67 12.79 -17.65
C ASN A 70 3.19 13.04 -17.61
N GLU A 71 3.73 13.25 -16.43
CA GLU A 71 5.16 13.47 -16.21
C GLU A 71 5.74 12.34 -15.34
N ILE A 72 6.91 11.84 -15.74
CA ILE A 72 7.64 10.77 -15.07
C ILE A 72 8.81 11.37 -14.29
N PRO A 73 9.05 10.96 -13.02
CA PRO A 73 10.18 11.44 -12.24
C PRO A 73 11.52 11.17 -12.92
N LYS A 74 12.45 12.12 -12.83
CA LYS A 74 13.81 12.01 -13.40
C LYS A 74 14.73 11.18 -12.50
N ALA A 75 14.31 9.94 -12.21
CA ALA A 75 15.11 8.97 -11.47
C ALA A 75 16.16 8.33 -12.36
N THR A 76 17.20 7.74 -11.75
CA THR A 76 18.25 6.98 -12.45
C THR A 76 17.66 5.85 -13.29
N ALA A 77 16.61 5.18 -12.77
CA ALA A 77 15.82 4.21 -13.52
C ALA A 77 14.36 4.16 -12.99
N VAL A 78 13.43 3.99 -13.93
CA VAL A 78 12.00 3.81 -13.60
C VAL A 78 11.51 2.51 -14.23
N LEU A 79 11.24 1.51 -13.38
CA LEU A 79 10.63 0.24 -13.74
C LEU A 79 9.15 0.29 -13.39
N ASN A 80 8.33 0.49 -14.41
CA ASN A 80 6.89 0.42 -14.28
C ASN A 80 6.30 -0.11 -15.60
N PRO A 81 5.62 -1.27 -15.59
CA PRO A 81 5.09 -1.88 -16.81
C PRO A 81 3.98 -1.06 -17.47
N LYS A 82 3.34 -0.13 -16.72
CA LYS A 82 2.21 0.68 -17.21
C LYS A 82 2.65 2.00 -17.87
N GLN A 83 3.96 2.28 -17.99
CA GLN A 83 4.44 3.42 -18.79
C GLN A 83 4.06 3.22 -20.27
N ASP A 84 3.68 4.30 -20.96
CA ASP A 84 3.21 4.25 -22.36
C ASP A 84 4.28 3.66 -23.31
N ASN A 85 5.54 3.95 -23.05
CA ASN A 85 6.68 3.47 -23.84
C ASN A 85 7.25 2.12 -23.39
N CYS A 86 6.65 1.48 -22.38
CA CYS A 86 7.11 0.20 -21.86
C CYS A 86 6.56 -0.95 -22.70
N ASN A 87 7.45 -1.76 -23.28
CA ASN A 87 7.09 -2.94 -24.06
C ASN A 87 6.98 -4.22 -23.23
N TYR A 88 7.07 -4.13 -21.88
CA TYR A 88 6.91 -5.31 -21.04
C TYR A 88 5.51 -5.93 -21.22
N PRO A 89 5.41 -7.23 -21.54
CA PRO A 89 4.14 -7.82 -22.03
C PRO A 89 3.06 -7.92 -20.96
N TYR A 90 3.44 -8.03 -19.67
CA TYR A 90 2.49 -8.18 -18.58
C TYR A 90 2.41 -6.91 -17.73
N LYS A 91 1.26 -6.21 -17.78
CA LYS A 91 1.07 -4.90 -17.17
C LYS A 91 0.60 -4.96 -15.71
N GLU A 92 0.16 -6.11 -15.22
CA GLU A 92 -0.55 -6.26 -13.94
C GLU A 92 0.32 -6.84 -12.82
N LEU A 93 1.64 -6.69 -12.90
CA LEU A 93 2.52 -7.05 -11.78
C LEU A 93 2.14 -6.23 -10.53
N SER A 94 2.25 -6.82 -9.32
CA SER A 94 2.26 -6.04 -8.08
C SER A 94 3.56 -5.23 -7.95
N GLY A 95 3.59 -4.21 -7.07
CA GLY A 95 4.82 -3.45 -6.83
C GLY A 95 5.99 -4.33 -6.39
N CYS A 96 5.74 -5.30 -5.51
CA CYS A 96 6.72 -6.34 -5.17
C CYS A 96 7.12 -7.19 -6.39
N GLY A 97 6.18 -7.46 -7.31
CA GLY A 97 6.46 -8.17 -8.57
C GLY A 97 7.44 -7.41 -9.46
N VAL A 98 7.29 -6.10 -9.57
CA VAL A 98 8.26 -5.25 -10.29
C VAL A 98 9.64 -5.31 -9.62
N GLY A 99 9.70 -5.21 -8.29
CA GLY A 99 10.96 -5.38 -7.54
C GLY A 99 11.58 -6.77 -7.73
N PHE A 100 10.77 -7.83 -7.77
CA PHE A 100 11.24 -9.18 -8.07
C PHE A 100 11.85 -9.29 -9.49
N LYS A 101 11.27 -8.61 -10.49
CA LYS A 101 11.84 -8.56 -11.85
C LYS A 101 13.16 -7.80 -11.89
N LEU A 102 13.35 -6.76 -11.08
CA LEU A 102 14.65 -6.11 -10.94
C LEU A 102 15.70 -7.09 -10.39
N ILE A 103 15.37 -7.84 -9.34
CA ILE A 103 16.25 -8.85 -8.76
C ILE A 103 16.55 -9.95 -9.80
N HIS A 104 15.55 -10.39 -10.54
CA HIS A 104 15.71 -11.41 -11.59
C HIS A 104 16.67 -10.93 -12.69
N ALA A 105 16.50 -9.70 -13.19
CA ALA A 105 17.41 -9.11 -14.17
C ALA A 105 18.84 -9.00 -13.64
N PHE A 106 19.00 -8.59 -12.38
CA PHE A 106 20.29 -8.56 -11.71
C PHE A 106 20.95 -9.95 -11.66
N CYS A 107 20.18 -10.98 -11.32
CA CYS A 107 20.69 -12.36 -11.29
C CYS A 107 21.16 -12.82 -12.68
N MET A 108 20.36 -12.53 -13.72
CA MET A 108 20.72 -12.88 -15.10
C MET A 108 22.02 -12.19 -15.57
N GLN A 109 22.21 -10.92 -15.21
CA GLN A 109 23.42 -10.17 -15.60
C GLN A 109 24.68 -10.59 -14.83
N ASN A 110 24.52 -11.26 -13.69
CA ASN A 110 25.64 -11.67 -12.83
C ASN A 110 25.79 -13.18 -12.75
N ASP A 111 25.21 -13.95 -13.67
CA ASP A 111 25.26 -15.41 -13.74
C ASP A 111 24.82 -16.10 -12.43
N ILE A 112 23.88 -15.48 -11.70
CA ILE A 112 23.30 -16.03 -10.48
C ILE A 112 22.11 -16.91 -10.86
N ALA A 113 22.11 -18.14 -10.35
CA ALA A 113 21.03 -19.09 -10.66
C ALA A 113 19.68 -18.60 -10.18
N LEU A 114 18.63 -18.76 -10.99
CA LEU A 114 17.26 -18.37 -10.65
C LEU A 114 16.78 -19.03 -9.34
N SER A 115 17.25 -20.24 -9.02
CA SER A 115 16.96 -20.93 -7.76
C SER A 115 17.31 -20.11 -6.51
N GLU A 116 18.27 -19.19 -6.63
CA GLU A 116 18.69 -18.32 -5.52
C GLU A 116 17.61 -17.29 -5.11
N ILE A 117 16.67 -17.00 -6.00
CA ILE A 117 15.59 -16.02 -5.74
C ILE A 117 14.19 -16.65 -5.67
N THR A 118 14.06 -17.91 -6.06
CA THR A 118 12.75 -18.61 -5.96
C THR A 118 12.27 -18.75 -4.52
N GLU A 119 13.17 -18.71 -3.54
CA GLU A 119 12.83 -18.69 -2.11
C GLU A 119 11.97 -17.48 -1.69
N TYR A 120 11.90 -16.41 -2.50
CA TYR A 120 11.11 -15.20 -2.22
C TYR A 120 9.73 -15.21 -2.90
N LEU A 121 9.36 -16.29 -3.59
CA LEU A 121 8.04 -16.42 -4.23
C LEU A 121 6.90 -16.47 -3.21
N ASP A 122 7.16 -16.91 -1.99
CA ASP A 122 6.22 -16.85 -0.89
C ASP A 122 5.84 -15.41 -0.52
N LEU A 123 6.81 -14.51 -0.40
CA LEU A 123 6.59 -13.08 -0.17
C LEU A 123 5.88 -12.41 -1.34
N LEU A 124 6.28 -12.76 -2.56
CA LEU A 124 5.65 -12.25 -3.77
C LEU A 124 4.18 -12.68 -3.85
N THR A 125 3.87 -13.92 -3.49
CA THR A 125 2.48 -14.43 -3.43
C THR A 125 1.63 -13.66 -2.43
N ILE A 126 2.18 -13.35 -1.25
CA ILE A 126 1.51 -12.52 -0.24
C ILE A 126 1.24 -11.12 -0.79
N SER A 127 2.22 -10.50 -1.46
CA SER A 127 2.06 -9.19 -2.07
C SER A 127 0.97 -9.20 -3.15
N ILE A 128 0.98 -10.18 -4.07
CA ILE A 128 -0.04 -10.33 -5.11
C ILE A 128 -1.44 -10.43 -4.50
N GLY A 129 -1.58 -11.21 -3.42
CA GLY A 129 -2.84 -11.36 -2.70
C GLY A 129 -3.24 -10.09 -1.92
N ALA A 130 -2.30 -9.41 -1.28
CA ALA A 130 -2.56 -8.22 -0.47
C ALA A 130 -2.99 -7.01 -1.32
N ASP A 131 -2.44 -6.91 -2.52
CA ASP A 131 -2.66 -5.81 -3.47
C ASP A 131 -3.85 -6.08 -4.42
N ILE A 132 -4.39 -7.31 -4.38
CA ILE A 132 -5.56 -7.74 -5.16
C ILE A 132 -5.35 -7.50 -6.66
N VAL A 133 -4.13 -7.64 -7.15
CA VAL A 133 -3.84 -7.56 -8.58
C VAL A 133 -4.40 -8.78 -9.34
N PRO A 134 -4.67 -8.66 -10.65
CA PRO A 134 -5.22 -9.75 -11.44
C PRO A 134 -4.40 -11.05 -11.34
N MET A 135 -5.06 -12.16 -11.04
CA MET A 135 -4.45 -13.49 -10.92
C MET A 135 -4.31 -14.15 -12.30
N THR A 136 -3.65 -13.46 -13.22
CA THR A 136 -3.39 -13.88 -14.60
C THR A 136 -1.90 -13.83 -14.90
N GLY A 137 -1.48 -14.29 -16.07
CA GLY A 137 -0.10 -14.16 -16.54
C GLY A 137 0.95 -14.57 -15.50
N GLU A 138 1.94 -13.70 -15.29
CA GLU A 138 3.04 -13.96 -14.35
C GLU A 138 2.58 -14.01 -12.89
N ASN A 139 1.61 -13.20 -12.48
CA ASN A 139 1.07 -13.25 -11.11
C ASN A 139 0.53 -14.63 -10.76
N ARG A 140 -0.14 -15.29 -11.70
CA ARG A 140 -0.63 -16.67 -11.51
C ARG A 140 0.51 -17.67 -11.38
N VAL A 141 1.56 -17.53 -12.18
CA VAL A 141 2.75 -18.40 -12.12
C VAL A 141 3.47 -18.22 -10.78
N PHE A 142 3.73 -16.99 -10.38
CA PHE A 142 4.37 -16.68 -9.11
C PHE A 142 3.56 -17.19 -7.92
N SER A 143 2.26 -16.97 -7.94
CA SER A 143 1.36 -17.42 -6.86
C SER A 143 1.28 -18.93 -6.78
N PHE A 144 1.30 -19.65 -7.92
CA PHE A 144 1.31 -21.10 -7.92
C PHE A 144 2.54 -21.68 -7.21
N TYR A 145 3.73 -21.21 -7.57
CA TYR A 145 4.96 -21.69 -6.96
C TYR A 145 5.15 -21.17 -5.53
N GLY A 146 4.77 -19.94 -5.24
CA GLY A 146 4.86 -19.40 -3.89
C GLY A 146 3.86 -20.03 -2.93
N LEU A 147 2.63 -20.36 -3.35
CA LEU A 147 1.70 -21.15 -2.53
C LEU A 147 2.22 -22.56 -2.27
N LYS A 148 2.85 -23.21 -3.27
CA LYS A 148 3.50 -24.50 -3.06
C LYS A 148 4.57 -24.39 -1.99
N GLN A 149 5.38 -23.36 -1.99
CA GLN A 149 6.39 -23.09 -0.98
C GLN A 149 5.78 -22.80 0.40
N ILE A 150 4.79 -21.93 0.49
CA ILE A 150 4.07 -21.62 1.73
C ILE A 150 3.49 -22.90 2.35
N ASN A 151 2.92 -23.78 1.53
CA ASN A 151 2.30 -25.02 2.00
C ASN A 151 3.29 -26.14 2.35
N SER A 152 4.49 -26.12 1.80
CA SER A 152 5.49 -27.19 2.05
C SER A 152 6.55 -26.78 3.07
N ASN A 153 7.04 -25.56 3.01
CA ASN A 153 8.13 -25.07 3.88
C ASN A 153 8.01 -23.54 4.04
N PRO A 154 7.01 -23.06 4.79
CA PRO A 154 6.84 -21.63 5.02
C PRO A 154 7.99 -21.06 5.84
N ARG A 155 8.41 -19.83 5.54
CA ARG A 155 9.33 -19.09 6.43
C ARG A 155 8.68 -18.87 7.80
N ASN A 156 9.49 -18.74 8.85
CA ASN A 156 9.00 -18.70 10.24
C ASN A 156 7.92 -17.61 10.47
N GLY A 157 8.09 -16.42 9.90
CA GLY A 157 7.09 -15.37 10.04
C GLY A 157 5.76 -15.70 9.38
N ILE A 158 5.77 -16.30 8.18
CA ILE A 158 4.54 -16.73 7.50
C ILE A 158 3.90 -17.88 8.29
N LYS A 159 4.69 -18.85 8.78
CA LYS A 159 4.19 -19.94 9.60
C LYS A 159 3.47 -19.43 10.87
N ALA A 160 4.07 -18.48 11.57
CA ALA A 160 3.46 -17.87 12.75
C ALA A 160 2.15 -17.13 12.42
N LEU A 161 2.09 -16.40 11.28
CA LEU A 161 0.87 -15.75 10.81
C LEU A 161 -0.21 -16.77 10.43
N MET A 162 0.16 -17.89 9.80
CA MET A 162 -0.75 -18.99 9.47
C MET A 162 -1.41 -19.57 10.72
N GLU A 163 -0.62 -19.85 11.76
CA GLU A 163 -1.12 -20.40 13.02
C GLU A 163 -2.12 -19.48 13.70
N ILE A 164 -1.80 -18.18 13.81
CA ILE A 164 -2.71 -17.18 14.37
C ILE A 164 -3.98 -16.99 13.53
N ALA A 165 -3.87 -17.18 12.21
CA ALA A 165 -5.01 -17.15 11.30
C ALA A 165 -5.85 -18.45 11.36
N ASN A 166 -5.47 -19.44 12.16
CA ASN A 166 -6.04 -20.80 12.18
C ASN A 166 -6.02 -21.47 10.79
N LYS A 167 -4.93 -21.27 10.04
CA LYS A 167 -4.70 -21.78 8.69
C LYS A 167 -3.37 -22.54 8.67
N THR A 168 -3.39 -23.83 8.97
CA THR A 168 -2.18 -24.62 9.19
C THR A 168 -1.69 -25.42 7.98
N SER A 169 -2.53 -25.60 6.95
CA SER A 169 -2.16 -26.37 5.75
C SER A 169 -3.05 -26.04 4.56
N ASN A 170 -2.56 -26.33 3.36
CA ASN A 170 -3.30 -26.23 2.10
C ASN A 170 -3.89 -24.84 1.84
N LEU A 171 -3.11 -23.79 2.14
CA LEU A 171 -3.55 -22.42 1.87
C LEU A 171 -3.82 -22.22 0.38
N SER A 172 -4.93 -21.58 0.10
CA SER A 172 -5.28 -21.02 -1.20
C SER A 172 -4.91 -19.52 -1.27
N VAL A 173 -5.01 -18.95 -2.46
CA VAL A 173 -4.89 -17.49 -2.63
C VAL A 173 -5.90 -16.75 -1.75
N SER A 174 -7.13 -17.22 -1.64
CA SER A 174 -8.16 -16.65 -0.78
C SER A 174 -7.75 -16.64 0.69
N ASP A 175 -7.06 -17.68 1.18
CA ASP A 175 -6.56 -17.70 2.55
C ASP A 175 -5.45 -16.66 2.77
N VAL A 176 -4.63 -16.40 1.76
CA VAL A 176 -3.64 -15.31 1.80
C VAL A 176 -4.36 -13.97 1.85
N VAL A 177 -5.32 -13.71 0.95
CA VAL A 177 -6.06 -12.44 0.84
C VAL A 177 -6.85 -12.12 2.11
N PHE A 178 -7.56 -13.10 2.67
CA PHE A 178 -8.47 -12.88 3.80
C PHE A 178 -7.89 -13.30 5.16
N GLY A 179 -6.84 -14.11 5.17
CA GLY A 179 -6.19 -14.59 6.39
C GLY A 179 -4.89 -13.86 6.70
N ILE A 180 -3.92 -13.87 5.81
CA ILE A 180 -2.55 -13.38 6.06
C ILE A 180 -2.43 -11.88 5.78
N ALA A 181 -2.82 -11.42 4.59
CA ALA A 181 -2.63 -10.05 4.14
C ALA A 181 -3.30 -8.98 5.05
N PRO A 182 -4.52 -9.18 5.58
CA PRO A 182 -5.14 -8.20 6.47
C PRO A 182 -4.36 -7.98 7.77
N ARG A 183 -3.67 -9.01 8.29
CA ARG A 183 -2.82 -8.93 9.47
C ARG A 183 -1.58 -8.09 9.21
N ILE A 184 -0.87 -8.39 8.13
CA ILE A 184 0.31 -7.61 7.68
C ILE A 184 -0.09 -6.14 7.45
N ASN A 185 -1.20 -5.90 6.75
CA ASN A 185 -1.70 -4.55 6.48
C ASN A 185 -2.13 -3.81 7.75
N ALA A 186 -2.65 -4.51 8.78
CA ALA A 186 -3.06 -3.89 10.04
C ALA A 186 -1.88 -3.27 10.80
N ALA A 187 -0.70 -3.89 10.74
CA ALA A 187 0.51 -3.35 11.37
C ALA A 187 0.80 -1.92 10.89
N GLY A 188 0.68 -1.65 9.58
CA GLY A 188 0.88 -0.30 9.01
C GLY A 188 -0.31 0.66 9.13
N ARG A 189 -1.47 0.19 9.63
CA ARG A 189 -2.66 1.02 9.82
C ARG A 189 -2.84 1.52 11.26
N ILE A 190 -2.42 0.74 12.23
CA ILE A 190 -2.58 1.02 13.66
C ILE A 190 -1.27 1.54 14.26
N GLU A 191 -0.16 0.96 13.83
CA GLU A 191 1.19 1.32 14.27
C GLU A 191 2.10 1.59 13.07
N HIS A 192 3.42 1.54 13.30
CA HIS A 192 4.42 1.66 12.25
C HIS A 192 4.60 0.31 11.53
N ALA A 193 4.59 0.33 10.18
CA ALA A 193 4.67 -0.87 9.35
C ALA A 193 5.99 -1.69 9.48
N LYS A 194 6.94 -1.22 10.28
CA LYS A 194 8.22 -1.91 10.55
C LYS A 194 8.01 -3.34 11.05
N LYS A 195 7.03 -3.56 11.95
CA LYS A 195 6.69 -4.90 12.45
C LYS A 195 6.30 -5.88 11.34
N ALA A 196 5.66 -5.38 10.27
CA ALA A 196 5.30 -6.20 9.11
C ALA A 196 6.55 -6.70 8.35
N VAL A 197 7.59 -5.88 8.24
CA VAL A 197 8.86 -6.32 7.63
C VAL A 197 9.62 -7.24 8.58
N GLU A 198 9.69 -6.89 9.86
CA GLU A 198 10.41 -7.68 10.88
C GLU A 198 9.90 -9.13 10.91
N ILE A 199 8.58 -9.36 10.94
CA ILE A 199 8.05 -10.73 10.95
C ILE A 199 8.38 -11.50 9.67
N LEU A 200 8.37 -10.84 8.50
CA LEU A 200 8.63 -11.52 7.23
C LEU A 200 10.11 -11.90 7.03
N VAL A 201 11.03 -11.26 7.77
CA VAL A 201 12.48 -11.55 7.70
C VAL A 201 13.01 -12.26 8.94
N GLU A 202 12.18 -12.52 9.95
CA GLU A 202 12.60 -13.17 11.20
C GLU A 202 12.91 -14.65 10.98
N ASN A 203 14.09 -15.07 11.42
CA ASN A 203 14.57 -16.45 11.29
C ASN A 203 14.34 -17.28 12.56
N ASP A 204 14.10 -16.64 13.70
CA ASP A 204 13.76 -17.31 14.95
C ASP A 204 12.25 -17.48 15.05
N TYR A 205 11.78 -18.70 15.18
CA TYR A 205 10.35 -19.00 15.20
C TYR A 205 9.62 -18.42 16.44
N GLU A 206 10.24 -18.49 17.63
CA GLU A 206 9.61 -17.93 18.84
C GLU A 206 9.50 -16.41 18.78
N LYS A 207 10.50 -15.74 18.23
CA LYS A 207 10.40 -14.29 17.95
C LYS A 207 9.32 -13.97 16.91
N ALA A 208 9.27 -14.75 15.84
CA ALA A 208 8.23 -14.60 14.81
C ALA A 208 6.83 -14.78 15.40
N LYS A 209 6.64 -15.73 16.32
CA LYS A 209 5.38 -15.97 17.02
C LYS A 209 4.97 -14.79 17.89
N ASN A 210 5.90 -14.22 18.65
CA ASN A 210 5.63 -13.02 19.45
C ASN A 210 5.25 -11.80 18.58
N LEU A 211 5.94 -11.61 17.45
CA LEU A 211 5.58 -10.58 16.46
C LEU A 211 4.18 -10.83 15.87
N ALA A 212 3.85 -12.08 15.56
CA ALA A 212 2.54 -12.45 15.02
C ALA A 212 1.40 -12.16 16.02
N ILE A 213 1.62 -12.41 17.32
CA ILE A 213 0.65 -12.06 18.38
C ILE A 213 0.41 -10.54 18.39
N SER A 214 1.47 -9.73 18.41
CA SER A 214 1.34 -8.27 18.37
C SER A 214 0.64 -7.77 17.10
N ILE A 215 0.90 -8.40 15.95
CA ILE A 215 0.22 -8.07 14.69
C ILE A 215 -1.27 -8.44 14.75
N GLU A 216 -1.63 -9.55 15.39
CA GLU A 216 -3.04 -9.93 15.57
C GLU A 216 -3.78 -8.96 16.48
N GLU A 217 -3.18 -8.48 17.55
CA GLU A 217 -3.75 -7.43 18.39
C GLU A 217 -4.07 -6.18 17.60
N ASN A 218 -3.15 -5.73 16.74
CA ASN A 218 -3.37 -4.62 15.82
C ASN A 218 -4.50 -4.91 14.82
N ASN A 219 -4.60 -6.13 14.31
CA ASN A 219 -5.66 -6.54 13.41
C ASN A 219 -7.04 -6.58 14.10
N LEU A 220 -7.12 -7.04 15.33
CA LEU A 220 -8.34 -7.03 16.13
C LEU A 220 -8.77 -5.59 16.44
N THR A 221 -7.84 -4.72 16.84
CA THR A 221 -8.08 -3.29 17.07
C THR A 221 -8.60 -2.63 15.79
N ARG A 222 -7.93 -2.86 14.65
CA ARG A 222 -8.37 -2.35 13.35
C ARG A 222 -9.78 -2.82 13.00
N ARG A 223 -10.12 -4.10 13.25
CA ARG A 223 -11.46 -4.66 12.98
C ARG A 223 -12.52 -4.04 13.87
N GLY A 224 -12.21 -3.81 15.14
CA GLY A 224 -13.11 -3.12 16.07
C GLY A 224 -13.39 -1.68 15.63
N LEU A 225 -12.34 -0.92 15.32
CA LEU A 225 -12.48 0.44 14.80
C LEU A 225 -13.26 0.50 13.48
N ASP A 226 -12.97 -0.39 12.54
CA ASP A 226 -13.64 -0.50 11.26
C ASP A 226 -15.15 -0.74 11.45
N LYS A 227 -15.54 -1.67 12.32
CA LYS A 227 -16.94 -1.97 12.63
C LYS A 227 -17.65 -0.76 13.23
N ASN A 228 -17.11 -0.21 14.32
CA ASN A 228 -17.75 0.88 15.05
C ASN A 228 -17.89 2.14 14.16
N ILE A 229 -16.82 2.52 13.46
CA ILE A 229 -16.85 3.69 12.56
C ILE A 229 -17.81 3.45 11.40
N THR A 230 -17.90 2.23 10.87
CA THR A 230 -18.87 1.92 9.81
C THR A 230 -20.31 2.07 10.29
N GLU A 231 -20.63 1.58 11.49
CA GLU A 231 -21.96 1.70 12.11
C GLU A 231 -22.32 3.18 12.32
N GLU A 232 -21.43 3.97 12.93
CA GLU A 232 -21.64 5.42 13.10
C GLU A 232 -21.80 6.15 11.75
N ALA A 233 -20.96 5.85 10.77
CA ALA A 233 -21.00 6.50 9.47
C ALA A 233 -22.29 6.17 8.68
N LEU A 234 -22.83 4.96 8.84
CA LEU A 234 -24.11 4.56 8.22
C LEU A 234 -25.29 5.39 8.72
N GLU A 235 -25.29 5.79 9.99
CA GLU A 235 -26.32 6.65 10.60
C GLU A 235 -26.24 8.10 10.07
N MET A 236 -25.07 8.53 9.61
CA MET A 236 -24.84 9.89 9.08
C MET A 236 -25.21 10.04 7.60
N ILE A 237 -25.52 8.95 6.90
CA ILE A 237 -25.76 8.99 5.46
C ILE A 237 -27.09 9.64 5.11
N ASP A 238 -27.04 10.74 4.36
CA ASP A 238 -28.22 11.32 3.71
C ASP A 238 -28.56 10.52 2.43
N LYS A 239 -29.63 9.74 2.50
CA LYS A 239 -30.07 8.89 1.39
C LYS A 239 -30.58 9.67 0.18
N THR A 240 -30.92 10.95 0.35
CA THR A 240 -31.43 11.81 -0.72
C THR A 240 -30.33 12.32 -1.65
N LYS A 241 -29.07 12.39 -1.17
CA LYS A 241 -27.90 12.84 -1.93
C LYS A 241 -27.37 11.77 -2.89
N LYS A 242 -26.69 12.21 -3.95
CA LYS A 242 -26.05 11.35 -4.95
C LYS A 242 -24.66 10.86 -4.51
N SER A 243 -24.06 11.51 -3.52
CA SER A 243 -22.78 11.19 -2.94
C SER A 243 -22.89 11.00 -1.41
N THR A 244 -21.87 10.43 -0.81
CA THR A 244 -21.74 10.31 0.65
C THR A 244 -20.46 11.02 1.08
N VAL A 245 -20.59 12.06 1.92
CA VAL A 245 -19.45 12.70 2.58
C VAL A 245 -19.75 12.73 4.07
N VAL A 246 -18.95 12.00 4.85
CA VAL A 246 -19.12 11.89 6.31
C VAL A 246 -17.79 12.11 7.01
N PHE A 247 -17.85 12.69 8.22
CA PHE A 247 -16.66 12.92 9.03
C PHE A 247 -16.94 12.81 10.52
N SER A 248 -15.90 12.51 11.31
CA SER A 248 -15.91 12.65 12.75
C SER A 248 -14.51 12.95 13.28
N GLU A 249 -14.46 13.69 14.39
CA GLU A 249 -13.22 14.01 15.11
C GLU A 249 -12.60 12.75 15.76
N ASN A 250 -13.44 11.77 16.08
CA ASN A 250 -13.03 10.57 16.81
C ASN A 250 -12.63 9.40 15.90
N TRP A 251 -12.73 9.55 14.59
CA TRP A 251 -12.43 8.44 13.68
C TRP A 251 -10.94 8.28 13.44
N HIS A 252 -10.50 7.05 13.48
CA HIS A 252 -9.09 6.73 13.27
C HIS A 252 -8.73 6.74 11.79
N LYS A 253 -7.85 7.65 11.36
CA LYS A 253 -7.48 7.84 9.94
C LYS A 253 -6.94 6.59 9.24
N GLY A 254 -6.41 5.62 9.99
CA GLY A 254 -5.88 4.37 9.42
C GLY A 254 -6.96 3.44 8.86
N VAL A 255 -8.24 3.65 9.22
CA VAL A 255 -9.36 2.78 8.80
C VAL A 255 -10.41 3.47 7.93
N VAL A 256 -10.43 4.80 7.83
CA VAL A 256 -11.45 5.53 7.05
C VAL A 256 -11.56 5.07 5.59
N GLY A 257 -10.44 4.61 4.99
CA GLY A 257 -10.48 4.04 3.64
C GLY A 257 -11.17 2.68 3.54
N ILE A 258 -11.15 1.89 4.62
CA ILE A 258 -11.89 0.62 4.70
C ILE A 258 -13.37 0.93 4.88
N VAL A 259 -13.68 1.86 5.78
CA VAL A 259 -15.05 2.33 6.01
C VAL A 259 -15.66 2.87 4.71
N ALA A 260 -14.96 3.71 3.97
CA ALA A 260 -15.44 4.22 2.68
C ALA A 260 -15.80 3.08 1.69
N SER A 261 -14.99 2.01 1.64
CA SER A 261 -15.32 0.83 0.82
C SER A 261 -16.58 0.12 1.29
N ARG A 262 -16.76 -0.06 2.62
CA ARG A 262 -17.96 -0.71 3.17
C ARG A 262 -19.25 0.10 2.95
N LEU A 263 -19.16 1.43 3.07
CA LEU A 263 -20.31 2.29 2.80
C LEU A 263 -20.77 2.18 1.35
N ILE A 264 -19.86 2.03 0.40
CA ILE A 264 -20.22 1.78 -1.02
C ILE A 264 -20.94 0.45 -1.20
N GLU A 265 -20.51 -0.62 -0.51
CA GLU A 265 -21.20 -1.92 -0.57
C GLU A 265 -22.66 -1.82 -0.15
N THR A 266 -22.98 -0.90 0.78
CA THR A 266 -24.33 -0.71 1.32
C THR A 266 -25.14 0.32 0.52
N HIS A 267 -24.52 1.41 0.09
CA HIS A 267 -25.21 2.58 -0.50
C HIS A 267 -24.70 2.98 -1.88
N TYR A 268 -24.07 2.15 -2.60
CA TYR A 268 -23.52 2.28 -3.97
C TYR A 268 -23.46 3.72 -4.54
N LYS A 269 -22.75 4.60 -3.86
CA LYS A 269 -22.55 6.02 -4.20
C LYS A 269 -21.08 6.39 -4.02
N PRO A 270 -20.54 7.38 -4.78
CA PRO A 270 -19.22 7.93 -4.49
C PRO A 270 -19.15 8.38 -3.03
N THR A 271 -18.17 7.88 -2.30
CA THR A 271 -18.12 8.01 -0.83
C THR A 271 -16.79 8.58 -0.38
N ILE A 272 -16.84 9.59 0.47
CA ILE A 272 -15.70 10.24 1.13
C ILE A 272 -15.89 10.10 2.64
N VAL A 273 -14.89 9.54 3.32
CA VAL A 273 -14.87 9.39 4.78
C VAL A 273 -13.65 10.12 5.32
N LEU A 274 -13.89 11.09 6.21
CA LEU A 274 -12.89 12.00 6.74
C LEU A 274 -12.73 11.83 8.25
N SER A 275 -11.51 12.02 8.74
CA SER A 275 -11.17 12.10 10.14
C SER A 275 -10.54 13.46 10.42
N GLU A 276 -10.90 14.11 11.50
CA GLU A 276 -10.36 15.42 11.86
C GLU A 276 -9.09 15.29 12.71
N ASN A 277 -8.16 16.21 12.45
CA ASN A 277 -7.01 16.44 13.32
C ASN A 277 -6.57 17.90 13.21
N ASN A 278 -6.68 18.64 14.31
CA ASN A 278 -6.26 20.05 14.42
C ASN A 278 -6.88 20.96 13.32
N GLY A 279 -8.18 20.83 13.08
CA GLY A 279 -8.90 21.65 12.09
C GLY A 279 -8.71 21.21 10.63
N ILE A 280 -7.95 20.14 10.39
CA ILE A 280 -7.78 19.55 9.07
C ILE A 280 -8.52 18.21 9.00
N LEU A 281 -9.42 18.09 8.07
CA LEU A 281 -10.10 16.86 7.74
C LEU A 281 -9.26 16.09 6.73
N THR A 282 -8.84 14.90 7.08
CA THR A 282 -8.05 14.03 6.18
C THR A 282 -8.76 12.69 6.04
N GLY A 283 -8.87 12.19 4.83
CA GLY A 283 -9.54 10.92 4.63
C GLY A 283 -9.35 10.27 3.28
N SER A 284 -10.23 9.34 3.05
CA SER A 284 -10.23 8.48 1.87
C SER A 284 -11.57 8.58 1.15
N ALA A 285 -11.47 8.57 -0.15
CA ALA A 285 -12.60 8.51 -1.06
C ALA A 285 -12.58 7.21 -1.85
N ARG A 286 -13.76 6.67 -2.12
CA ARG A 286 -13.97 5.48 -2.96
C ARG A 286 -15.06 5.77 -3.96
N SER A 287 -14.96 5.17 -5.15
CA SER A 287 -15.89 5.37 -6.24
C SER A 287 -16.70 4.13 -6.56
N VAL A 288 -17.80 4.35 -7.23
CA VAL A 288 -18.60 3.32 -7.89
C VAL A 288 -18.16 3.15 -9.34
N HIS A 289 -18.66 2.10 -10.00
CA HIS A 289 -18.39 1.86 -11.41
C HIS A 289 -18.78 3.09 -12.26
N ASP A 290 -17.99 3.40 -13.25
CA ASP A 290 -18.16 4.50 -14.21
C ASP A 290 -18.11 5.94 -13.67
N PHE A 291 -17.88 6.15 -12.38
CA PHE A 291 -17.67 7.48 -11.84
C PHE A 291 -16.19 7.78 -11.63
N ASP A 292 -15.69 8.86 -12.22
CA ASP A 292 -14.30 9.30 -12.06
C ASP A 292 -14.17 10.21 -10.83
N LEU A 293 -13.87 9.58 -9.70
CA LEU A 293 -13.74 10.26 -8.41
C LEU A 293 -12.60 11.30 -8.40
N TYR A 294 -11.48 10.98 -9.06
CA TYR A 294 -10.35 11.89 -9.12
C TYR A 294 -10.71 13.19 -9.85
N LYS A 295 -11.38 13.07 -11.00
CA LYS A 295 -11.88 14.24 -11.74
C LYS A 295 -12.91 15.04 -10.93
N ALA A 296 -13.79 14.37 -10.19
CA ALA A 296 -14.76 15.04 -9.34
C ALA A 296 -14.07 15.86 -8.23
N ILE A 297 -13.12 15.26 -7.50
CA ILE A 297 -12.34 15.96 -6.47
C ILE A 297 -11.50 17.09 -7.09
N SER A 298 -10.93 16.90 -8.28
CA SER A 298 -10.14 17.92 -8.98
C SER A 298 -10.94 19.20 -9.27
N LYS A 299 -12.25 19.09 -9.50
CA LYS A 299 -13.13 20.26 -9.65
C LYS A 299 -13.31 21.04 -8.35
N CYS A 300 -13.12 20.40 -7.21
CA CYS A 300 -13.15 21.00 -5.88
C CYS A 300 -11.73 21.29 -5.33
N ALA A 301 -10.69 21.28 -6.19
CA ALA A 301 -9.28 21.39 -5.78
C ALA A 301 -8.97 22.64 -4.95
N HIS A 302 -9.63 23.77 -5.23
CA HIS A 302 -9.44 25.04 -4.52
C HIS A 302 -9.92 25.02 -3.05
N LEU A 303 -10.73 24.01 -2.66
CA LEU A 303 -11.17 23.78 -1.29
C LEU A 303 -10.28 22.74 -0.58
N CYS A 304 -9.40 22.05 -1.31
CA CYS A 304 -8.52 21.03 -0.78
C CYS A 304 -7.15 21.60 -0.43
N GLU A 305 -6.60 21.17 0.71
CA GLU A 305 -5.18 21.38 1.04
C GLU A 305 -4.28 20.45 0.21
N LYS A 306 -4.72 19.20 0.05
CA LYS A 306 -4.05 18.16 -0.76
C LYS A 306 -5.09 17.15 -1.24
N PHE A 307 -4.88 16.61 -2.43
CA PHE A 307 -5.59 15.42 -2.89
C PHE A 307 -4.73 14.64 -3.88
N GLY A 308 -5.04 13.36 -4.03
CA GLY A 308 -4.37 12.48 -4.98
C GLY A 308 -5.06 11.13 -5.05
N GLY A 309 -4.82 10.38 -6.12
CA GLY A 309 -5.42 9.07 -6.31
C GLY A 309 -5.74 8.78 -7.77
N HIS A 310 -6.76 7.96 -7.97
CA HIS A 310 -7.19 7.45 -9.27
C HIS A 310 -8.70 7.49 -9.39
N LYS A 311 -9.22 7.07 -10.56
CA LYS A 311 -10.66 7.02 -10.87
C LYS A 311 -11.50 6.40 -9.74
N TYR A 312 -11.02 5.35 -9.07
CA TYR A 312 -11.81 4.58 -8.10
C TYR A 312 -11.44 4.80 -6.64
N ALA A 313 -10.29 5.40 -6.36
CA ALA A 313 -9.83 5.65 -5.01
C ALA A 313 -8.97 6.89 -4.93
N ALA A 314 -9.22 7.74 -3.96
CA ALA A 314 -8.44 8.95 -3.72
C ALA A 314 -8.25 9.18 -2.21
N GLY A 315 -7.20 9.93 -1.89
CA GLY A 315 -6.99 10.54 -0.59
C GLY A 315 -7.11 12.05 -0.71
N LEU A 316 -7.61 12.72 0.32
CA LEU A 316 -7.69 14.18 0.34
C LEU A 316 -7.56 14.72 1.76
N SER A 317 -7.20 16.00 1.85
CA SER A 317 -7.32 16.78 3.07
C SER A 317 -7.91 18.16 2.74
N ILE A 318 -8.79 18.63 3.62
CA ILE A 318 -9.51 19.91 3.50
C ILE A 318 -9.51 20.59 4.87
N LYS A 319 -9.58 21.92 4.91
CA LYS A 319 -9.86 22.64 6.15
C LYS A 319 -11.29 22.37 6.61
N LYS A 320 -11.51 22.26 7.91
CA LYS A 320 -12.86 22.04 8.45
C LYS A 320 -13.85 23.10 8.01
N ASP A 321 -13.40 24.36 7.93
CA ASP A 321 -14.20 25.50 7.51
C ASP A 321 -14.68 25.42 6.05
N ASN A 322 -13.98 24.64 5.21
CA ASN A 322 -14.33 24.44 3.80
C ASN A 322 -15.27 23.25 3.58
N LEU A 323 -15.61 22.47 4.63
CA LEU A 323 -16.32 21.21 4.46
C LEU A 323 -17.70 21.37 3.82
N ASP A 324 -18.51 22.32 4.31
CA ASP A 324 -19.87 22.50 3.82
C ASP A 324 -19.89 22.92 2.34
N GLU A 325 -19.00 23.82 1.96
CA GLU A 325 -18.84 24.23 0.56
C GLU A 325 -18.33 23.08 -0.30
N PHE A 326 -17.38 22.30 0.21
CA PHE A 326 -16.89 21.11 -0.48
C PHE A 326 -17.99 20.08 -0.71
N ILE A 327 -18.85 19.81 0.28
CA ILE A 327 -19.97 18.88 0.17
C ILE A 327 -20.93 19.34 -0.94
N ILE A 328 -21.29 20.64 -0.97
CA ILE A 328 -22.20 21.20 -1.97
C ILE A 328 -21.61 21.06 -3.38
N GLN A 329 -20.37 21.44 -3.56
CA GLN A 329 -19.71 21.38 -4.87
C GLN A 329 -19.48 19.95 -5.36
N PHE A 330 -19.09 19.06 -4.45
CA PHE A 330 -18.86 17.66 -4.80
C PHE A 330 -20.18 16.97 -5.20
N GLU A 331 -21.29 17.29 -4.53
CA GLU A 331 -22.63 16.81 -4.87
C GLU A 331 -23.09 17.32 -6.24
#